data_af8a078facb06f0047c6e1a20a464d00
#
_entry.id   af8a078facb06f0047c6e1a20a464d00
#
_cell.length_a   1.000
_cell.length_b   1.000
_cell.length_c   1.000
_cell.angle_alpha   90.00
_cell.angle_beta   90.00
_cell.angle_gamma   90.00
#
_symmetry.space_group_name_H-M   'P 1'
#
loop_
_entity.id
_entity.type
_entity.pdbx_description
1 polymer ?
#
loop_
_entity_poly.entity_id
_entity_poly.type
_entity_poly.pdbx_seq_one_letter_code
_entity_poly.pdbx_strand_id
1 'polypeptide(L)'
;MRTWMAATPLLAVAVIAAPLTAQGAAAPAGEPTLDEVRTLTMRYQSVDTALADGYIRDPGDVCETAEMMGRPADVGTMGIHFFRPDLLGISGPPNPRIDGTGTHTDFRKPAVLIYEPQADGSLQLVAVENLVFLKSWESAGHTAPPTFLGNAYNRMVDDPATKVDEAHHFAPHYDLHVWVHKENPAGVFAQFNPSGTCSHHKPKAHAH
;
A
#
# COMPACT_ATOMS: atom_id res chain seq x y z
N MET A 1 31.56 44.56 -63.83
CA MET A 1 30.54 43.58 -63.55
C MET A 1 30.55 43.28 -62.08
N ARG A 2 29.53 43.75 -61.32
CA ARG A 2 29.36 43.52 -59.89
C ARG A 2 28.18 42.60 -59.72
N THR A 3 28.42 41.35 -59.33
CA THR A 3 27.40 40.32 -58.99
C THR A 3 26.89 40.57 -57.59
N TRP A 4 25.59 40.83 -57.44
CA TRP A 4 24.87 40.91 -56.17
C TRP A 4 24.43 39.50 -55.78
N MET A 5 24.89 39.04 -54.63
CA MET A 5 24.36 37.80 -54.00
C MET A 5 23.19 38.23 -53.09
N ALA A 6 22.03 37.71 -53.41
CA ALA A 6 20.82 37.83 -52.57
C ALA A 6 20.90 36.80 -51.42
N ALA A 7 20.84 37.28 -50.18
CA ALA A 7 20.73 36.41 -48.99
C ALA A 7 19.25 36.17 -48.68
N THR A 8 18.86 34.93 -48.67
CA THR A 8 17.51 34.48 -48.27
C THR A 8 17.45 34.31 -46.75
N PRO A 9 16.49 34.86 -46.01
CA PRO A 9 16.37 34.61 -44.57
C PRO A 9 15.71 33.26 -44.31
N LEU A 10 16.36 32.43 -43.51
CA LEU A 10 15.76 31.20 -42.93
C LEU A 10 14.83 31.61 -41.78
N LEU A 11 13.53 31.38 -41.94
CA LEU A 11 12.58 31.44 -40.82
C LEU A 11 12.76 30.18 -39.96
N ALA A 12 13.23 30.35 -38.74
CA ALA A 12 13.22 29.30 -37.72
C ALA A 12 11.82 29.19 -37.09
N VAL A 13 11.12 28.11 -37.35
CA VAL A 13 9.85 27.79 -36.68
C VAL A 13 10.18 27.16 -35.32
N ALA A 14 9.94 27.88 -34.23
CA ALA A 14 10.04 27.36 -32.89
C ALA A 14 8.81 26.45 -32.59
N VAL A 15 9.01 25.15 -32.51
CA VAL A 15 7.98 24.20 -32.02
C VAL A 15 7.95 24.30 -30.50
N ILE A 16 6.91 24.94 -29.96
CA ILE A 16 6.64 24.96 -28.53
C ILE A 16 5.99 23.60 -28.19
N ALA A 17 6.75 22.70 -27.58
CA ALA A 17 6.20 21.49 -26.97
C ALA A 17 5.43 21.88 -25.71
N ALA A 18 4.10 21.76 -25.75
CA ALA A 18 3.26 21.86 -24.55
C ALA A 18 3.52 20.64 -23.64
N PRO A 19 3.61 20.81 -22.31
CA PRO A 19 3.73 19.69 -21.41
C PRO A 19 2.45 18.84 -21.49
N LEU A 20 2.58 17.55 -21.79
CA LEU A 20 1.50 16.58 -21.59
C LEU A 20 1.26 16.48 -20.08
N THR A 21 0.21 17.13 -19.61
CA THR A 21 -0.35 16.79 -18.28
C THR A 21 -0.92 15.39 -18.39
N ALA A 22 -0.30 14.44 -17.69
CA ALA A 22 -0.86 13.11 -17.51
C ALA A 22 -2.21 13.27 -16.78
N GLN A 23 -3.31 13.27 -17.53
CA GLN A 23 -4.65 13.15 -16.97
C GLN A 23 -4.73 11.73 -16.40
N GLY A 24 -4.73 11.62 -15.07
CA GLY A 24 -5.00 10.37 -14.40
C GLY A 24 -6.32 9.80 -14.95
N ALA A 25 -6.33 8.52 -15.29
CA ALA A 25 -7.55 7.83 -15.70
C ALA A 25 -8.64 8.07 -14.63
N ALA A 26 -9.85 8.41 -15.07
CA ALA A 26 -10.97 8.56 -14.15
C ALA A 26 -11.19 7.23 -13.39
N ALA A 27 -11.42 7.32 -12.07
CA ALA A 27 -11.72 6.14 -11.27
C ALA A 27 -12.94 5.40 -11.85
N PRO A 28 -12.95 4.06 -11.84
CA PRO A 28 -14.14 3.28 -12.18
C PRO A 28 -15.36 3.77 -11.39
N ALA A 29 -16.54 3.74 -12.01
CA ALA A 29 -17.74 4.21 -11.36
C ALA A 29 -17.98 3.45 -10.04
N GLY A 30 -18.01 4.18 -8.92
CA GLY A 30 -18.24 3.62 -7.59
C GLY A 30 -16.99 3.43 -6.72
N GLU A 31 -15.77 3.44 -7.27
CA GLU A 31 -14.53 3.42 -6.47
C GLU A 31 -14.14 4.83 -6.00
N PRO A 32 -13.54 4.98 -4.79
CA PRO A 32 -13.01 6.28 -4.38
C PRO A 32 -11.75 6.64 -5.16
N THR A 33 -11.53 7.94 -5.35
CA THR A 33 -10.26 8.46 -5.83
C THR A 33 -9.18 8.37 -4.73
N LEU A 34 -7.89 8.46 -5.09
CA LEU A 34 -6.80 8.50 -4.11
C LEU A 34 -6.92 9.69 -3.13
N ASP A 35 -7.42 10.84 -3.60
CA ASP A 35 -7.64 12.01 -2.76
C ASP A 35 -8.81 11.83 -1.79
N GLU A 36 -9.87 11.12 -2.19
CA GLU A 36 -10.95 10.72 -1.29
C GLU A 36 -10.44 9.74 -0.22
N VAL A 37 -9.67 8.72 -0.61
CA VAL A 37 -9.04 7.79 0.36
C VAL A 37 -8.16 8.56 1.35
N ARG A 38 -7.28 9.45 0.87
CA ARG A 38 -6.44 10.29 1.72
C ARG A 38 -7.28 11.12 2.70
N THR A 39 -8.31 11.79 2.20
CA THR A 39 -9.16 12.68 3.02
C THR A 39 -9.89 11.90 4.11
N LEU A 40 -10.49 10.76 3.77
CA LEU A 40 -11.26 9.93 4.71
C LEU A 40 -10.38 9.30 5.78
N THR A 41 -9.13 8.97 5.45
CA THR A 41 -8.19 8.28 6.36
C THR A 41 -7.24 9.23 7.10
N MET A 42 -7.22 10.54 6.78
CA MET A 42 -6.41 11.55 7.45
C MET A 42 -6.60 11.57 8.97
N ARG A 43 -7.80 11.29 9.46
CA ARG A 43 -8.13 11.22 10.88
C ARG A 43 -7.28 10.16 11.64
N TYR A 44 -6.80 9.15 10.95
CA TYR A 44 -5.99 8.07 11.51
C TYR A 44 -4.50 8.43 11.61
N GLN A 45 -4.10 9.67 11.31
CA GLN A 45 -2.82 10.20 11.80
C GLN A 45 -2.78 10.17 13.34
N SER A 46 -3.94 10.21 14.00
CA SER A 46 -4.08 9.89 15.42
C SER A 46 -4.29 8.39 15.59
N VAL A 47 -3.32 7.70 16.17
CA VAL A 47 -3.41 6.27 16.52
C VAL A 47 -4.58 6.01 17.48
N ASP A 48 -4.82 6.92 18.44
CA ASP A 48 -5.96 6.79 19.38
C ASP A 48 -7.29 6.78 18.64
N THR A 49 -7.41 7.58 17.57
CA THR A 49 -8.61 7.59 16.73
C THR A 49 -8.77 6.26 15.98
N ALA A 50 -7.68 5.69 15.47
CA ALA A 50 -7.70 4.39 14.81
C ALA A 50 -8.14 3.28 15.79
N LEU A 51 -7.58 3.26 17.00
CA LEU A 51 -7.94 2.31 18.06
C LEU A 51 -9.41 2.46 18.47
N ALA A 52 -9.89 3.70 18.64
CA ALA A 52 -11.30 3.97 18.98
C ALA A 52 -12.27 3.52 17.88
N ASP A 53 -11.84 3.55 16.62
CA ASP A 53 -12.64 3.06 15.48
C ASP A 53 -12.53 1.53 15.26
N GLY A 54 -11.81 0.82 16.16
CA GLY A 54 -11.73 -0.64 16.18
C GLY A 54 -10.56 -1.24 15.39
N TYR A 55 -9.59 -0.43 14.97
CA TYR A 55 -8.32 -0.99 14.51
C TYR A 55 -7.54 -1.52 15.71
N ILE A 56 -6.85 -2.62 15.51
CA ILE A 56 -5.91 -3.16 16.50
C ILE A 56 -4.51 -3.22 15.87
N ARG A 57 -3.50 -2.93 16.66
CA ARG A 57 -2.12 -3.16 16.23
C ARG A 57 -1.91 -4.66 16.05
N ASP A 58 -1.20 -5.05 15.00
CA ASP A 58 -0.82 -6.44 14.80
C ASP A 58 -0.18 -7.01 16.09
N PRO A 59 -0.72 -8.11 16.64
CA PRO A 59 -0.16 -8.76 17.83
C PRO A 59 1.31 -9.15 17.71
N GLY A 60 1.80 -9.43 16.49
CA GLY A 60 3.21 -9.67 16.21
C GLY A 60 4.10 -8.46 16.44
N ASP A 61 3.51 -7.27 16.44
CA ASP A 61 4.21 -5.99 16.63
C ASP A 61 5.48 -5.86 15.77
N VAL A 62 5.37 -6.26 14.50
CA VAL A 62 6.47 -6.24 13.55
C VAL A 62 6.39 -4.96 12.70
N CYS A 63 7.53 -4.36 12.39
CA CYS A 63 7.65 -3.39 11.31
C CYS A 63 8.16 -4.14 10.08
N GLU A 64 7.30 -4.37 9.11
CA GLU A 64 7.57 -5.24 7.98
C GLU A 64 8.54 -4.60 6.98
N THR A 65 9.55 -5.38 6.57
CA THR A 65 10.57 -4.97 5.58
C THR A 65 10.64 -5.94 4.42
N ALA A 66 11.14 -5.48 3.29
CA ALA A 66 11.36 -6.32 2.11
C ALA A 66 12.32 -7.48 2.41
N GLU A 67 13.36 -7.27 3.26
CA GLU A 67 14.32 -8.31 3.63
C GLU A 67 13.65 -9.48 4.37
N MET A 68 12.66 -9.21 5.22
CA MET A 68 11.91 -10.25 5.95
C MET A 68 11.15 -11.17 4.99
N MET A 69 10.83 -10.67 3.80
CA MET A 69 10.18 -11.43 2.72
C MET A 69 11.17 -11.88 1.63
N GLY A 70 12.45 -12.01 1.98
CA GLY A 70 13.50 -12.49 1.07
C GLY A 70 13.82 -11.57 -0.11
N ARG A 71 13.42 -10.28 -0.03
CA ARG A 71 13.69 -9.26 -1.06
C ARG A 71 14.93 -8.44 -0.69
N PRO A 72 15.59 -7.77 -1.66
CA PRO A 72 16.67 -6.83 -1.36
C PRO A 72 16.23 -5.70 -0.41
N ALA A 73 17.12 -5.27 0.49
CA ALA A 73 16.84 -4.23 1.49
C ALA A 73 16.44 -2.88 0.89
N ASP A 74 17.00 -2.54 -0.27
CA ASP A 74 16.73 -1.30 -0.99
C ASP A 74 15.32 -1.21 -1.58
N VAL A 75 14.58 -2.33 -1.61
CA VAL A 75 13.15 -2.34 -1.95
C VAL A 75 12.32 -1.62 -0.88
N GLY A 76 12.78 -1.60 0.37
CA GLY A 76 12.25 -0.77 1.45
C GLY A 76 11.35 -1.49 2.45
N THR A 77 10.34 -0.79 2.95
CA THR A 77 9.48 -1.27 4.04
C THR A 77 8.00 -1.16 3.70
N MET A 78 7.18 -1.98 4.34
CA MET A 78 5.73 -1.74 4.46
C MET A 78 5.45 -0.84 5.66
N GLY A 79 5.90 -1.24 6.85
CA GLY A 79 5.64 -0.56 8.12
C GLY A 79 4.96 -1.46 9.14
N ILE A 80 4.30 -0.86 10.13
CA ILE A 80 3.57 -1.53 11.20
C ILE A 80 2.08 -1.57 10.84
N HIS A 81 1.50 -2.76 10.80
CA HIS A 81 0.10 -2.96 10.45
C HIS A 81 -0.83 -2.77 11.64
N PHE A 82 -1.93 -2.06 11.41
CA PHE A 82 -3.09 -1.98 12.28
C PHE A 82 -4.29 -2.42 11.48
N PHE A 83 -5.01 -3.43 11.90
CA PHE A 83 -6.11 -4.00 11.12
C PHE A 83 -7.45 -4.03 11.84
N ARG A 84 -8.51 -4.10 11.08
CA ARG A 84 -9.91 -4.18 11.53
C ARG A 84 -10.36 -5.64 11.52
N PRO A 85 -10.40 -6.34 12.67
CA PRO A 85 -10.81 -7.74 12.71
C PRO A 85 -12.21 -7.97 12.14
N ASP A 86 -13.14 -7.02 12.34
CA ASP A 86 -14.51 -7.11 11.82
C ASP A 86 -14.58 -7.07 10.29
N LEU A 87 -13.76 -6.24 9.62
CA LEU A 87 -13.71 -6.15 8.16
C LEU A 87 -12.98 -7.34 7.54
N LEU A 88 -11.95 -7.84 8.21
CA LEU A 88 -11.21 -9.02 7.79
C LEU A 88 -11.91 -10.35 8.16
N GLY A 89 -12.99 -10.28 8.95
CA GLY A 89 -13.70 -11.48 9.43
C GLY A 89 -12.85 -12.37 10.34
N ILE A 90 -11.91 -11.75 11.09
CA ILE A 90 -11.04 -12.44 12.05
C ILE A 90 -11.84 -12.65 13.34
N SER A 91 -11.97 -13.90 13.79
CA SER A 91 -12.77 -14.27 14.96
C SER A 91 -11.96 -14.87 16.13
N GLY A 92 -10.64 -15.02 15.97
CA GLY A 92 -9.79 -15.63 16.99
C GLY A 92 -8.31 -15.25 16.87
N PRO A 93 -7.49 -15.73 17.81
CA PRO A 93 -6.04 -15.53 17.74
C PRO A 93 -5.41 -16.29 16.57
N PRO A 94 -4.17 -15.94 16.17
CA PRO A 94 -3.42 -16.69 15.16
C PRO A 94 -3.33 -18.19 15.49
N ASN A 95 -3.57 -19.07 14.49
CA ASN A 95 -3.44 -20.52 14.71
C ASN A 95 -3.10 -21.26 13.38
N PRO A 96 -1.87 -21.44 13.03
CA PRO A 96 -0.66 -20.71 13.46
C PRO A 96 -0.60 -19.28 12.91
N ARG A 97 -1.45 -18.94 11.92
CA ARG A 97 -1.49 -17.67 11.21
C ARG A 97 -2.79 -16.92 11.49
N ILE A 98 -2.77 -15.62 11.29
CA ILE A 98 -3.97 -14.81 11.26
C ILE A 98 -4.80 -15.24 10.05
N ASP A 99 -6.06 -15.62 10.26
CA ASP A 99 -6.99 -16.05 9.23
C ASP A 99 -8.36 -15.39 9.45
N GLY A 100 -9.14 -15.27 8.39
CA GLY A 100 -10.46 -14.66 8.44
C GLY A 100 -11.34 -14.99 7.24
N THR A 101 -12.57 -14.50 7.28
CA THR A 101 -13.60 -14.79 6.29
C THR A 101 -14.06 -13.53 5.53
N GLY A 102 -13.46 -12.37 5.81
CA GLY A 102 -13.83 -11.10 5.19
C GLY A 102 -13.44 -11.04 3.72
N THR A 103 -14.28 -10.38 2.93
CA THR A 103 -14.05 -10.08 1.52
C THR A 103 -14.16 -8.57 1.23
N HIS A 104 -13.86 -7.75 2.25
CA HIS A 104 -13.97 -6.30 2.18
C HIS A 104 -12.87 -5.69 1.31
N THR A 105 -13.26 -4.81 0.35
CA THR A 105 -12.32 -4.17 -0.60
C THR A 105 -12.54 -2.66 -0.73
N ASP A 106 -13.45 -2.05 0.02
CA ASP A 106 -13.75 -0.61 -0.11
C ASP A 106 -12.70 0.25 0.61
N PHE A 107 -11.88 0.96 -0.15
CA PHE A 107 -10.87 1.88 0.37
C PHE A 107 -11.41 3.16 1.03
N ARG A 108 -12.73 3.41 1.03
CA ARG A 108 -13.34 4.45 1.89
C ARG A 108 -13.23 4.11 3.37
N LYS A 109 -13.12 2.81 3.68
CA LYS A 109 -12.93 2.27 5.02
C LYS A 109 -11.92 1.12 4.94
N PRO A 110 -10.62 1.41 4.75
CA PRO A 110 -9.62 0.37 4.56
C PRO A 110 -9.57 -0.59 5.73
N ALA A 111 -9.33 -1.87 5.45
CA ALA A 111 -9.25 -2.89 6.49
C ALA A 111 -7.93 -2.81 7.28
N VAL A 112 -6.90 -2.21 6.70
CA VAL A 112 -5.57 -2.09 7.31
C VAL A 112 -5.06 -0.66 7.18
N LEU A 113 -4.42 -0.16 8.25
CA LEU A 113 -3.66 1.09 8.29
C LEU A 113 -2.18 0.73 8.49
N ILE A 114 -1.29 1.43 7.80
CA ILE A 114 0.13 1.18 7.87
C ILE A 114 0.84 2.40 8.44
N TYR A 115 1.59 2.16 9.51
CA TYR A 115 2.30 3.20 10.23
C TYR A 115 3.82 3.03 10.14
N GLU A 116 4.50 4.15 9.99
CA GLU A 116 5.96 4.24 10.09
C GLU A 116 6.35 4.73 11.49
N PRO A 117 7.25 4.02 12.19
CA PRO A 117 7.74 4.44 13.50
C PRO A 117 8.66 5.66 13.36
N GLN A 118 8.46 6.67 14.22
CA GLN A 118 9.22 7.90 14.23
C GLN A 118 10.28 7.93 15.34
N ALA A 119 11.31 8.77 15.18
CA ALA A 119 12.42 8.89 16.14
C ALA A 119 11.99 9.32 17.55
N ASP A 120 10.90 10.08 17.65
CA ASP A 120 10.31 10.51 18.93
C ASP A 120 9.42 9.44 19.59
N GLY A 121 9.28 8.28 18.96
CA GLY A 121 8.44 7.17 19.41
C GLY A 121 6.99 7.26 18.96
N SER A 122 6.59 8.29 18.23
CA SER A 122 5.27 8.37 17.61
C SER A 122 5.16 7.46 16.39
N LEU A 123 3.95 7.30 15.88
CA LEU A 123 3.65 6.58 14.63
C LEU A 123 3.03 7.54 13.63
N GLN A 124 3.52 7.54 12.40
CA GLN A 124 2.97 8.30 11.29
C GLN A 124 2.22 7.37 10.37
N LEU A 125 0.94 7.64 10.09
CA LEU A 125 0.20 6.94 9.04
C LEU A 125 0.86 7.24 7.68
N VAL A 126 1.24 6.22 6.94
CA VAL A 126 1.94 6.35 5.65
C VAL A 126 1.16 5.75 4.49
N ALA A 127 0.44 4.66 4.74
CA ALA A 127 -0.36 3.98 3.74
C ALA A 127 -1.62 3.38 4.35
N VAL A 128 -2.53 2.95 3.49
CA VAL A 128 -3.68 2.13 3.82
C VAL A 128 -3.67 0.88 2.96
N GLU A 129 -4.38 -0.16 3.39
CA GLU A 129 -4.39 -1.43 2.70
C GLU A 129 -5.76 -2.09 2.84
N ASN A 130 -6.15 -2.85 1.82
CA ASN A 130 -7.17 -3.89 1.95
C ASN A 130 -6.54 -5.26 1.69
N LEU A 131 -6.98 -6.23 2.49
CA LEU A 131 -6.56 -7.62 2.43
C LEU A 131 -7.80 -8.51 2.40
N VAL A 132 -7.79 -9.54 1.54
CA VAL A 132 -8.84 -10.57 1.51
C VAL A 132 -8.18 -11.94 1.54
N PHE A 133 -8.63 -12.82 2.44
CA PHE A 133 -8.10 -14.18 2.51
C PHE A 133 -8.46 -14.97 1.26
N LEU A 134 -7.47 -15.63 0.66
CA LEU A 134 -7.59 -16.34 -0.61
C LEU A 134 -8.75 -17.34 -0.58
N LYS A 135 -8.80 -18.18 0.45
CA LYS A 135 -9.85 -19.19 0.65
C LYS A 135 -11.25 -18.58 0.70
N SER A 136 -11.40 -17.47 1.40
CA SER A 136 -12.70 -16.78 1.55
C SER A 136 -13.12 -16.10 0.26
N TRP A 137 -12.18 -15.48 -0.44
CA TRP A 137 -12.41 -14.84 -1.73
C TRP A 137 -12.86 -15.84 -2.79
N GLU A 138 -12.15 -16.97 -2.92
CA GLU A 138 -12.50 -18.05 -3.83
C GLU A 138 -13.84 -18.71 -3.47
N SER A 139 -14.10 -18.91 -2.17
CA SER A 139 -15.38 -19.48 -1.68
C SER A 139 -16.58 -18.58 -1.97
N ALA A 140 -16.36 -17.27 -2.10
CA ALA A 140 -17.37 -16.31 -2.53
C ALA A 140 -17.61 -16.31 -4.06
N GLY A 141 -16.94 -17.22 -4.80
CA GLY A 141 -17.11 -17.41 -6.24
C GLY A 141 -16.20 -16.56 -7.12
N HIS A 142 -15.21 -15.87 -6.54
CA HIS A 142 -14.27 -15.06 -7.30
C HIS A 142 -13.14 -15.93 -7.88
N THR A 143 -12.82 -15.75 -9.16
CA THR A 143 -11.77 -16.50 -9.88
C THR A 143 -10.54 -15.66 -10.20
N ALA A 144 -10.60 -14.36 -9.95
CA ALA A 144 -9.52 -13.40 -10.17
C ALA A 144 -9.29 -12.57 -8.89
N PRO A 145 -8.10 -12.01 -8.68
CA PRO A 145 -7.85 -11.10 -7.55
C PRO A 145 -8.76 -9.89 -7.61
N PRO A 146 -9.10 -9.26 -6.46
CA PRO A 146 -9.77 -7.97 -6.46
C PRO A 146 -8.88 -6.90 -7.12
N THR A 147 -9.51 -5.79 -7.52
CA THR A 147 -8.81 -4.65 -8.11
C THR A 147 -9.22 -3.36 -7.42
N PHE A 148 -8.34 -2.35 -7.45
CA PHE A 148 -8.67 -0.98 -7.08
C PHE A 148 -8.03 -0.01 -8.08
N LEU A 149 -8.83 0.88 -8.68
CA LEU A 149 -8.40 1.80 -9.73
C LEU A 149 -7.63 1.09 -10.86
N GLY A 150 -8.07 -0.12 -11.23
CA GLY A 150 -7.45 -0.95 -12.27
C GLY A 150 -6.18 -1.70 -11.83
N ASN A 151 -5.73 -1.59 -10.58
CA ASN A 151 -4.59 -2.32 -10.05
C ASN A 151 -5.06 -3.57 -9.32
N ALA A 152 -4.56 -4.73 -9.75
CA ALA A 152 -4.86 -6.00 -9.10
C ALA A 152 -4.11 -6.11 -7.76
N TYR A 153 -4.76 -6.74 -6.78
CA TYR A 153 -4.11 -7.08 -5.51
C TYR A 153 -2.99 -8.11 -5.74
N ASN A 154 -1.92 -7.99 -4.97
CA ASN A 154 -0.82 -8.96 -4.94
C ASN A 154 -1.30 -10.26 -4.30
N ARG A 155 -0.81 -11.38 -4.82
CA ARG A 155 -1.07 -12.69 -4.22
C ARG A 155 0.04 -13.04 -3.24
N MET A 156 -0.29 -13.10 -1.96
CA MET A 156 0.63 -13.36 -0.85
C MET A 156 0.47 -14.80 -0.37
N VAL A 157 1.44 -15.62 -0.75
CA VAL A 157 1.46 -17.07 -0.45
C VAL A 157 2.91 -17.49 -0.31
N ASP A 158 3.21 -18.28 0.71
CA ASP A 158 4.55 -18.80 0.92
C ASP A 158 4.98 -19.71 -0.24
N ASP A 159 6.22 -19.55 -0.64
CA ASP A 159 6.87 -20.50 -1.55
C ASP A 159 7.41 -21.68 -0.72
N PRO A 160 6.91 -22.91 -0.94
CA PRO A 160 7.37 -24.09 -0.20
C PRO A 160 8.86 -24.43 -0.45
N ALA A 161 9.48 -23.83 -1.47
CA ALA A 161 10.91 -24.01 -1.75
C ALA A 161 11.80 -23.11 -0.88
N THR A 162 11.23 -22.12 -0.19
CA THR A 162 11.94 -21.20 0.69
C THR A 162 11.60 -21.48 2.16
N LYS A 163 12.27 -20.77 3.08
CA LYS A 163 11.90 -20.71 4.50
C LYS A 163 11.39 -19.31 4.88
N VAL A 164 11.15 -18.50 3.87
CA VAL A 164 10.67 -17.13 4.02
C VAL A 164 9.17 -17.16 4.28
N ASP A 165 8.71 -16.28 5.12
CA ASP A 165 7.29 -16.03 5.37
C ASP A 165 6.81 -14.91 4.43
N GLU A 166 6.53 -15.26 3.15
CA GLU A 166 6.09 -14.30 2.15
C GLU A 166 4.67 -13.77 2.45
N ALA A 167 3.86 -14.55 3.17
CA ALA A 167 2.53 -14.14 3.60
C ALA A 167 2.53 -13.42 4.97
N HIS A 168 3.72 -13.10 5.52
CA HIS A 168 3.97 -12.25 6.70
C HIS A 168 2.92 -12.40 7.83
N HIS A 169 2.87 -13.59 8.42
CA HIS A 169 1.99 -14.01 9.54
C HIS A 169 0.51 -14.21 9.19
N PHE A 170 0.05 -13.85 8.00
CA PHE A 170 -1.33 -14.11 7.56
C PHE A 170 -1.45 -15.45 6.82
N ALA A 171 -2.63 -16.05 6.84
CA ALA A 171 -2.99 -17.10 5.92
C ALA A 171 -2.91 -16.59 4.47
N PRO A 172 -2.80 -17.47 3.45
CA PRO A 172 -2.75 -17.05 2.07
C PRO A 172 -3.85 -16.02 1.72
N HIS A 173 -3.45 -14.89 1.12
CA HIS A 173 -4.34 -13.76 0.89
C HIS A 173 -3.98 -12.98 -0.38
N TYR A 174 -4.86 -12.06 -0.76
CA TYR A 174 -4.59 -10.97 -1.68
C TYR A 174 -4.51 -9.67 -0.89
N ASP A 175 -3.55 -8.80 -1.18
CA ASP A 175 -3.40 -7.47 -0.57
C ASP A 175 -3.15 -6.37 -1.60
N LEU A 176 -3.49 -5.15 -1.25
CA LEU A 176 -3.09 -3.98 -2.02
C LEU A 176 -2.81 -2.80 -1.09
N HIS A 177 -1.56 -2.36 -1.09
CA HIS A 177 -1.10 -1.15 -0.42
C HIS A 177 -1.43 0.09 -1.24
N VAL A 178 -1.83 1.17 -0.58
CA VAL A 178 -2.11 2.47 -1.20
C VAL A 178 -1.42 3.58 -0.41
N TRP A 179 -0.31 4.09 -0.93
CA TRP A 179 0.56 5.08 -0.30
C TRP A 179 0.00 6.50 -0.47
N VAL A 180 -1.08 6.82 0.25
CA VAL A 180 -1.75 8.13 0.15
C VAL A 180 -1.25 9.18 1.14
N HIS A 181 -0.46 8.78 2.16
CA HIS A 181 0.03 9.68 3.21
C HIS A 181 1.54 9.90 3.19
N LYS A 182 2.28 9.11 2.41
CA LYS A 182 3.72 9.26 2.17
C LYS A 182 3.99 8.98 0.69
N GLU A 183 4.81 9.82 0.06
CA GLU A 183 5.27 9.56 -1.30
C GLU A 183 6.02 8.24 -1.37
N ASN A 184 5.75 7.46 -2.41
CA ASN A 184 6.45 6.22 -2.70
C ASN A 184 7.10 6.29 -4.08
N PRO A 185 8.43 6.37 -4.16
CA PRO A 185 9.15 6.41 -5.44
C PRO A 185 8.91 5.18 -6.33
N ALA A 186 8.56 4.04 -5.73
CA ALA A 186 8.22 2.82 -6.46
C ALA A 186 6.78 2.82 -7.00
N GLY A 187 5.97 3.81 -6.63
CA GLY A 187 4.58 3.98 -7.06
C GLY A 187 3.57 3.87 -5.92
N VAL A 188 2.40 4.52 -6.11
CA VAL A 188 1.35 4.60 -5.08
C VAL A 188 0.76 3.25 -4.68
N PHE A 189 0.85 2.24 -5.56
CA PHE A 189 0.36 0.88 -5.34
C PHE A 189 1.47 -0.15 -5.12
N ALA A 190 2.72 0.30 -4.95
CA ALA A 190 3.81 -0.63 -4.69
C ALA A 190 3.71 -1.24 -3.29
N GLN A 191 4.05 -2.51 -3.17
CA GLN A 191 3.99 -3.26 -1.92
C GLN A 191 4.91 -2.66 -0.84
N PHE A 192 6.11 -2.22 -1.23
CA PHE A 192 7.09 -1.61 -0.35
C PHE A 192 7.39 -0.18 -0.75
N ASN A 193 7.89 0.60 0.19
CA ASN A 193 8.35 1.96 -0.04
C ASN A 193 9.86 2.06 0.27
N PRO A 194 10.72 2.32 -0.74
CA PRO A 194 12.16 2.47 -0.53
C PRO A 194 12.51 3.72 0.30
N SER A 195 11.59 4.68 0.45
CA SER A 195 11.75 5.84 1.34
C SER A 195 11.20 5.61 2.74
N GLY A 196 10.66 4.42 3.03
CA GLY A 196 10.18 4.02 4.35
C GLY A 196 11.30 3.52 5.25
N THR A 197 11.07 3.52 6.57
CA THR A 197 12.04 3.01 7.53
C THR A 197 11.39 2.33 8.73
N CYS A 198 12.00 1.24 9.18
CA CYS A 198 11.70 0.58 10.45
C CYS A 198 12.76 0.86 11.54
N SER A 199 13.75 1.73 11.28
CA SER A 199 14.90 1.96 12.17
C SER A 199 14.52 2.47 13.56
N HIS A 200 13.33 3.08 13.69
CA HIS A 200 12.81 3.59 14.95
C HIS A 200 11.81 2.65 15.63
N HIS A 201 11.57 1.47 15.04
CA HIS A 201 10.67 0.49 15.65
C HIS A 201 11.26 -0.06 16.95
N LYS A 202 10.47 0.01 18.02
CA LYS A 202 10.77 -0.59 19.32
C LYS A 202 9.67 -1.60 19.63
N PRO A 203 9.91 -2.91 19.41
CA PRO A 203 8.92 -3.93 19.77
C PRO A 203 8.49 -3.77 21.21
N LYS A 204 7.20 -3.91 21.49
CA LYS A 204 6.72 -3.94 22.86
C LYS A 204 7.32 -5.18 23.56
N ALA A 205 7.89 -4.97 24.75
CA ALA A 205 8.28 -6.11 25.58
C ALA A 205 7.03 -6.98 25.81
N HIS A 206 7.07 -8.24 25.36
CA HIS A 206 6.01 -9.17 25.69
C HIS A 206 5.95 -9.30 27.21
N ALA A 207 4.84 -8.87 27.81
CA ALA A 207 4.55 -9.18 29.18
C ALA A 207 4.33 -10.71 29.27
N HIS A 208 5.27 -11.42 29.88
CA HIS A 208 5.19 -12.85 30.18
C HIS A 208 4.16 -13.10 31.29
#